data_c9edb62981877deba83ce8d4cd7fc709
#
_entry.id   c9edb62981877deba83ce8d4cd7fc709
#
_cell.length_a   1.000
_cell.length_b   1.000
_cell.length_c   1.000
_cell.angle_alpha   90.00
_cell.angle_beta   90.00
_cell.angle_gamma   90.00
#
_symmetry.space_group_name_H-M   'P 1'
#
loop_
_entity.id
_entity.type
_entity.pdbx_description
1 polymer ?
#
loop_
_entity_poly.entity_id
_entity_poly.type
_entity_poly.pdbx_seq_one_letter_code
_entity_poly.pdbx_strand_id
1 'polypeptide(L)'
;MTLPNQNPISIQEIGESLANFSLDRESVLFALSRLPDEDSINKVAIEYEIQLLKILSVGWAISYLMEDHSEKAMLIKTFWDVLFEFSKNLSSVTSLTIGKEVDYFRALKERIDIYLKALAEVPHVKDPASVIGPTFARLCGSTDNVHVIMAGNRIFRLSLEGVKHFLESGFSSAADLSTQIANPDKRCGAVKC
;
A
#
# COMPACT_ATOMS: atom_id res chain seq x y z
N MET A 1 29.91 17.06 18.68
CA MET A 1 28.54 16.54 18.45
C MET A 1 28.62 15.48 17.38
N THR A 2 28.61 14.22 17.79
CA THR A 2 28.57 13.04 16.89
C THR A 2 27.15 12.91 16.37
N LEU A 3 26.98 13.00 15.05
CA LEU A 3 25.71 12.69 14.37
C LEU A 3 25.31 11.25 14.69
N PRO A 4 24.04 10.97 14.96
CA PRO A 4 23.61 9.59 15.19
C PRO A 4 23.89 8.77 13.94
N ASN A 5 24.53 7.62 14.15
CA ASN A 5 24.80 6.63 13.13
C ASN A 5 23.44 6.08 12.62
N GLN A 6 22.93 6.61 11.51
CA GLN A 6 21.72 6.08 10.89
C GLN A 6 22.15 4.78 10.18
N ASN A 7 21.83 3.64 10.79
CA ASN A 7 21.94 2.36 10.11
C ASN A 7 21.07 2.39 8.84
N PRO A 8 21.52 1.79 7.73
CA PRO A 8 20.72 1.67 6.53
C PRO A 8 19.40 0.95 6.84
N ILE A 9 18.30 1.52 6.40
CA ILE A 9 16.98 0.90 6.56
C ILE A 9 17.01 -0.43 5.79
N SER A 10 16.66 -1.52 6.46
CA SER A 10 16.64 -2.84 5.84
C SER A 10 15.40 -3.01 4.94
N ILE A 11 15.49 -3.91 3.94
CA ILE A 11 14.34 -4.27 3.10
C ILE A 11 13.16 -4.78 3.93
N GLN A 12 13.44 -5.46 5.04
CA GLN A 12 12.41 -5.89 5.96
C GLN A 12 11.70 -4.70 6.59
N GLU A 13 12.42 -3.71 7.10
CA GLU A 13 11.83 -2.49 7.68
C GLU A 13 11.03 -1.70 6.65
N ILE A 14 11.47 -1.65 5.40
CA ILE A 14 10.70 -1.04 4.30
C ILE A 14 9.39 -1.81 4.08
N GLY A 15 9.43 -3.14 4.02
CA GLY A 15 8.26 -3.98 3.84
C GLY A 15 7.23 -3.85 4.96
N GLU A 16 7.71 -3.84 6.23
CA GLU A 16 6.88 -3.61 7.40
C GLU A 16 6.26 -2.19 7.40
N SER A 17 7.03 -1.18 7.02
CA SER A 17 6.55 0.20 6.91
C SER A 17 5.46 0.36 5.84
N LEU A 18 5.63 -0.29 4.69
CA LEU A 18 4.63 -0.31 3.62
C LEU A 18 3.36 -1.06 4.03
N ALA A 19 3.48 -2.17 4.78
CA ALA A 19 2.32 -2.85 5.35
C ALA A 19 1.57 -1.95 6.34
N ASN A 20 2.28 -1.30 7.25
CA ASN A 20 1.69 -0.34 8.19
C ASN A 20 1.04 0.85 7.45
N PHE A 21 1.68 1.40 6.42
CA PHE A 21 1.09 2.43 5.56
C PHE A 21 -0.21 1.95 4.91
N SER A 22 -0.26 0.70 4.45
CA SER A 22 -1.47 0.14 3.84
C SER A 22 -2.62 -0.05 4.85
N LEU A 23 -2.30 -0.27 6.13
CA LEU A 23 -3.26 -0.47 7.22
C LEU A 23 -3.68 0.84 7.90
N ASP A 24 -2.95 1.93 7.69
CA ASP A 24 -3.27 3.22 8.28
C ASP A 24 -4.65 3.73 7.82
N ARG A 25 -5.46 4.18 8.79
CA ARG A 25 -6.85 4.59 8.58
C ARG A 25 -7.03 6.06 8.23
N GLU A 26 -6.01 6.88 8.37
CA GLU A 26 -6.13 8.33 8.19
C GLU A 26 -6.61 8.68 6.77
N SER A 27 -5.96 8.12 5.75
CA SER A 27 -6.37 8.32 4.35
C SER A 27 -7.75 7.75 4.03
N VAL A 28 -8.14 6.66 4.69
CA VAL A 28 -9.48 6.05 4.56
C VAL A 28 -10.54 6.99 5.13
N LEU A 29 -10.36 7.47 6.35
CA LEU A 29 -11.26 8.41 7.00
C LEU A 29 -11.37 9.73 6.22
N PHE A 30 -10.24 10.21 5.68
CA PHE A 30 -10.24 11.39 4.82
C PHE A 30 -11.06 11.17 3.54
N ALA A 31 -10.94 10.00 2.89
CA ALA A 31 -11.75 9.68 1.72
C ALA A 31 -13.25 9.63 2.04
N LEU A 32 -13.62 9.01 3.17
CA LEU A 32 -15.00 8.93 3.65
C LEU A 32 -15.59 10.30 3.97
N SER A 33 -14.81 11.21 4.55
CA SER A 33 -15.27 12.57 4.90
C SER A 33 -15.63 13.43 3.68
N ARG A 34 -15.21 13.00 2.49
CA ARG A 34 -15.49 13.68 1.20
C ARG A 34 -16.73 13.11 0.48
N LEU A 35 -17.29 12.02 1.00
CA LEU A 35 -18.52 11.49 0.45
C LEU A 35 -19.71 12.33 0.93
N PRO A 36 -20.69 12.60 0.06
CA PRO A 36 -21.91 13.29 0.46
C PRO A 36 -22.71 12.45 1.47
N ASP A 37 -23.54 13.14 2.25
CA ASP A 37 -24.52 12.50 3.16
C ASP A 37 -25.79 12.17 2.36
N GLU A 38 -25.78 11.07 1.65
CA GLU A 38 -26.90 10.55 0.88
C GLU A 38 -27.27 9.15 1.40
N ASP A 39 -28.56 8.88 1.54
CA ASP A 39 -29.09 7.57 1.99
C ASP A 39 -28.68 6.42 1.05
N SER A 40 -28.39 6.74 -0.21
CA SER A 40 -27.91 5.79 -1.21
C SER A 40 -26.47 5.32 -0.99
N ILE A 41 -25.70 5.99 -0.11
CA ILE A 41 -24.29 5.73 0.13
C ILE A 41 -24.09 4.96 1.44
N ASN A 42 -23.77 3.68 1.34
CA ASN A 42 -23.44 2.88 2.52
C ASN A 42 -21.96 3.12 2.92
N LYS A 43 -21.73 4.13 3.77
CA LYS A 43 -20.37 4.51 4.22
C LYS A 43 -19.61 3.36 4.91
N VAL A 44 -20.30 2.44 5.61
CA VAL A 44 -19.68 1.29 6.27
C VAL A 44 -19.13 0.30 5.24
N ALA A 45 -19.92 -0.01 4.20
CA ALA A 45 -19.46 -0.86 3.12
C ALA A 45 -18.30 -0.22 2.35
N ILE A 46 -18.38 1.09 2.10
CA ILE A 46 -17.34 1.84 1.41
C ILE A 46 -16.05 1.88 2.24
N GLU A 47 -16.13 2.09 3.55
CA GLU A 47 -14.95 2.07 4.45
C GLU A 47 -14.21 0.73 4.35
N TYR A 48 -14.95 -0.36 4.42
CA TYR A 48 -14.41 -1.71 4.28
C TYR A 48 -13.72 -1.92 2.92
N GLU A 49 -14.40 -1.58 1.83
CA GLU A 49 -13.85 -1.76 0.47
C GLU A 49 -12.68 -0.81 0.18
N ILE A 50 -12.68 0.43 0.72
CA ILE A 50 -11.52 1.36 0.63
C ILE A 50 -10.29 0.76 1.32
N GLN A 51 -10.46 0.17 2.51
CA GLN A 51 -9.34 -0.44 3.23
C GLN A 51 -8.73 -1.60 2.42
N LEU A 52 -9.57 -2.47 1.84
CA LEU A 52 -9.10 -3.54 0.97
C LEU A 52 -8.40 -2.98 -0.28
N LEU A 53 -9.01 -2.01 -0.96
CA LEU A 53 -8.42 -1.38 -2.14
C LEU A 53 -7.07 -0.73 -1.84
N LYS A 54 -6.92 -0.06 -0.70
CA LYS A 54 -5.64 0.54 -0.28
C LYS A 54 -4.55 -0.51 -0.15
N ILE A 55 -4.82 -1.61 0.56
CA ILE A 55 -3.87 -2.73 0.73
C ILE A 55 -3.45 -3.28 -0.65
N LEU A 56 -4.42 -3.55 -1.52
CA LEU A 56 -4.16 -4.09 -2.85
C LEU A 56 -3.36 -3.11 -3.71
N SER A 57 -3.67 -1.83 -3.64
CA SER A 57 -2.97 -0.77 -4.38
C SER A 57 -1.50 -0.65 -3.96
N VAL A 58 -1.21 -0.79 -2.66
CA VAL A 58 0.18 -0.79 -2.15
C VAL A 58 0.93 -2.02 -2.66
N GLY A 59 0.35 -3.23 -2.54
CA GLY A 59 0.97 -4.45 -3.05
C GLY A 59 1.21 -4.42 -4.56
N TRP A 60 0.26 -3.89 -5.34
CA TRP A 60 0.41 -3.70 -6.77
C TRP A 60 1.50 -2.68 -7.10
N ALA A 61 1.55 -1.54 -6.39
CA ALA A 61 2.56 -0.51 -6.58
C ALA A 61 3.98 -1.04 -6.32
N ILE A 62 4.19 -1.83 -5.27
CA ILE A 62 5.48 -2.50 -5.00
C ILE A 62 5.86 -3.36 -6.21
N SER A 63 4.93 -4.18 -6.69
CA SER A 63 5.18 -5.09 -7.81
C SER A 63 5.54 -4.37 -9.10
N TYR A 64 4.88 -3.25 -9.36
CA TYR A 64 5.08 -2.42 -10.55
C TYR A 64 6.37 -1.59 -10.49
N LEU A 65 6.58 -0.86 -9.39
CA LEU A 65 7.71 0.06 -9.26
C LEU A 65 9.06 -0.65 -9.09
N MET A 66 9.03 -1.91 -8.65
CA MET A 66 10.24 -2.73 -8.47
C MET A 66 10.37 -3.84 -9.52
N GLU A 67 9.86 -3.67 -10.74
CA GLU A 67 9.79 -4.73 -11.74
C GLU A 67 11.13 -5.45 -11.96
N ASP A 68 12.22 -4.70 -12.07
CA ASP A 68 13.57 -5.22 -12.35
C ASP A 68 14.48 -5.24 -11.11
N HIS A 69 13.94 -5.01 -9.90
CA HIS A 69 14.77 -4.89 -8.70
C HIS A 69 15.03 -6.24 -8.04
N SER A 70 16.29 -6.55 -7.71
CA SER A 70 16.68 -7.84 -7.10
C SER A 70 15.99 -8.12 -5.75
N GLU A 71 15.66 -7.09 -5.00
CA GLU A 71 15.04 -7.18 -3.67
C GLU A 71 13.51 -7.26 -3.68
N LYS A 72 12.90 -7.16 -4.88
CA LYS A 72 11.44 -7.21 -5.07
C LYS A 72 10.77 -8.39 -4.37
N ALA A 73 11.33 -9.59 -4.57
CA ALA A 73 10.73 -10.81 -4.01
C ALA A 73 10.69 -10.79 -2.47
N MET A 74 11.77 -10.30 -1.86
CA MET A 74 11.88 -10.20 -0.40
C MET A 74 10.93 -9.12 0.14
N LEU A 75 10.86 -7.96 -0.50
CA LEU A 75 9.98 -6.87 -0.11
C LEU A 75 8.50 -7.28 -0.20
N ILE A 76 8.09 -7.88 -1.32
CA ILE A 76 6.72 -8.38 -1.52
C ILE A 76 6.38 -9.43 -0.47
N LYS A 77 7.30 -10.37 -0.23
CA LYS A 77 7.09 -11.41 0.79
C LYS A 77 6.87 -10.79 2.16
N THR A 78 7.74 -9.89 2.61
CA THR A 78 7.62 -9.23 3.92
C THR A 78 6.28 -8.48 4.03
N PHE A 79 5.92 -7.71 3.01
CA PHE A 79 4.65 -6.99 2.97
C PHE A 79 3.44 -7.92 3.19
N TRP A 80 3.37 -9.03 2.43
CA TRP A 80 2.23 -9.96 2.53
C TRP A 80 2.27 -10.81 3.80
N ASP A 81 3.43 -11.14 4.34
CA ASP A 81 3.57 -11.85 5.61
C ASP A 81 2.98 -11.01 6.77
N VAL A 82 3.30 -9.73 6.84
CA VAL A 82 2.75 -8.82 7.86
C VAL A 82 1.22 -8.72 7.74
N LEU A 83 0.70 -8.57 6.52
CA LEU A 83 -0.75 -8.50 6.29
C LEU A 83 -1.46 -9.81 6.62
N PHE A 84 -0.82 -10.94 6.33
CA PHE A 84 -1.36 -12.27 6.69
C PHE A 84 -1.51 -12.42 8.20
N GLU A 85 -0.45 -12.10 8.96
CA GLU A 85 -0.51 -12.17 10.43
C GLU A 85 -1.52 -11.16 11.02
N PHE A 86 -1.58 -9.96 10.48
CA PHE A 86 -2.58 -8.98 10.88
C PHE A 86 -4.01 -9.48 10.63
N SER A 87 -4.29 -10.02 9.44
CA SER A 87 -5.63 -10.53 9.07
C SER A 87 -6.05 -11.71 9.93
N LYS A 88 -5.11 -12.59 10.28
CA LYS A 88 -5.33 -13.74 11.17
C LYS A 88 -5.69 -13.27 12.59
N ASN A 89 -4.96 -12.29 13.12
CA ASN A 89 -5.26 -11.70 14.42
C ASN A 89 -6.65 -11.05 14.43
N LEU A 90 -6.97 -10.29 13.38
CA LEU A 90 -8.27 -9.64 13.23
C LEU A 90 -9.42 -10.68 13.14
N SER A 91 -9.22 -11.76 12.38
CA SER A 91 -10.17 -12.87 12.26
C SER A 91 -10.43 -13.53 13.62
N SER A 92 -9.38 -13.79 14.40
CA SER A 92 -9.48 -14.31 15.77
C SER A 92 -10.30 -13.41 16.70
N VAL A 93 -9.97 -12.11 16.72
CA VAL A 93 -10.69 -11.11 17.56
C VAL A 93 -12.16 -11.03 17.16
N THR A 94 -12.43 -11.00 15.84
CA THR A 94 -13.81 -10.95 15.32
C THR A 94 -14.60 -12.19 15.70
N SER A 95 -14.00 -13.37 15.58
CA SER A 95 -14.64 -14.63 16.00
C SER A 95 -15.00 -14.65 17.48
N LEU A 96 -14.10 -14.18 18.34
CA LEU A 96 -14.35 -14.08 19.79
C LEU A 96 -15.41 -13.04 20.15
N THR A 97 -15.51 -11.94 19.40
CA THR A 97 -16.40 -10.82 19.73
C THR A 97 -17.83 -11.01 19.21
N ILE A 98 -17.97 -11.49 17.98
CA ILE A 98 -19.28 -11.62 17.31
C ILE A 98 -19.70 -13.05 17.01
N GLY A 99 -18.88 -14.04 17.39
CA GLY A 99 -19.17 -15.46 17.21
C GLY A 99 -19.20 -15.91 15.75
N LYS A 100 -18.66 -15.13 14.80
CA LYS A 100 -18.57 -15.45 13.38
C LYS A 100 -17.13 -15.48 12.94
N GLU A 101 -16.76 -16.54 12.23
CA GLU A 101 -15.45 -16.63 11.59
C GLU A 101 -15.46 -15.79 10.29
N VAL A 102 -14.57 -14.81 10.22
CA VAL A 102 -14.37 -13.95 9.05
C VAL A 102 -12.93 -14.13 8.58
N ASP A 103 -12.74 -14.67 7.39
CA ASP A 103 -11.42 -14.81 6.78
C ASP A 103 -11.10 -13.55 5.97
N TYR A 104 -10.47 -12.58 6.62
CA TYR A 104 -10.09 -11.31 5.99
C TYR A 104 -9.04 -11.48 4.89
N PHE A 105 -8.14 -12.46 5.01
CA PHE A 105 -7.13 -12.70 3.97
C PHE A 105 -7.74 -13.31 2.71
N ARG A 106 -8.74 -14.16 2.86
CA ARG A 106 -9.51 -14.67 1.72
C ARG A 106 -10.26 -13.54 1.02
N ALA A 107 -10.87 -12.62 1.77
CA ALA A 107 -11.53 -11.46 1.19
C ALA A 107 -10.56 -10.60 0.36
N LEU A 108 -9.32 -10.39 0.83
CA LEU A 108 -8.27 -9.71 0.06
C LEU A 108 -7.98 -10.44 -1.27
N LYS A 109 -7.79 -11.75 -1.25
CA LYS A 109 -7.55 -12.56 -2.46
C LYS A 109 -8.69 -12.45 -3.46
N GLU A 110 -9.93 -12.56 -3.01
CA GLU A 110 -11.12 -12.42 -3.87
C GLU A 110 -11.15 -11.02 -4.52
N ARG A 111 -10.76 -9.96 -3.82
CA ARG A 111 -10.69 -8.61 -4.37
C ARG A 111 -9.56 -8.46 -5.40
N ILE A 112 -8.38 -9.05 -5.14
CA ILE A 112 -7.29 -9.10 -6.15
C ILE A 112 -7.80 -9.68 -7.45
N ASP A 113 -8.45 -10.84 -7.42
CA ASP A 113 -8.95 -11.52 -8.61
C ASP A 113 -9.96 -10.67 -9.38
N ILE A 114 -10.86 -9.97 -8.67
CA ILE A 114 -11.85 -9.08 -9.28
C ILE A 114 -11.17 -7.90 -10.00
N TYR A 115 -10.21 -7.24 -9.37
CA TYR A 115 -9.51 -6.10 -9.98
C TYR A 115 -8.62 -6.52 -11.14
N LEU A 116 -7.89 -7.65 -11.00
CA LEU A 116 -7.06 -8.19 -12.09
C LEU A 116 -7.91 -8.57 -13.31
N LYS A 117 -9.07 -9.20 -13.08
CA LYS A 117 -10.01 -9.53 -14.15
C LYS A 117 -10.53 -8.25 -14.84
N ALA A 118 -10.94 -7.25 -14.07
CA ALA A 118 -11.43 -5.99 -14.64
C ALA A 118 -10.36 -5.27 -15.48
N LEU A 119 -9.10 -5.30 -15.04
CA LEU A 119 -7.98 -4.74 -15.81
C LEU A 119 -7.68 -5.56 -17.07
N ALA A 120 -7.79 -6.89 -17.02
CA ALA A 120 -7.58 -7.75 -18.18
C ALA A 120 -8.67 -7.60 -19.26
N GLU A 121 -9.89 -7.19 -18.90
CA GLU A 121 -10.99 -6.92 -19.83
C GLU A 121 -10.76 -5.63 -20.64
N VAL A 122 -9.84 -4.74 -20.21
CA VAL A 122 -9.51 -3.48 -20.89
C VAL A 122 -8.01 -3.46 -21.25
N PRO A 123 -7.58 -4.26 -22.22
CA PRO A 123 -6.19 -4.29 -22.64
C PRO A 123 -5.77 -2.90 -23.15
N HIS A 124 -4.54 -2.49 -22.84
CA HIS A 124 -3.95 -1.19 -23.21
C HIS A 124 -4.56 0.05 -22.51
N VAL A 125 -5.21 -0.14 -21.35
CA VAL A 125 -5.63 1.00 -20.53
C VAL A 125 -4.40 1.84 -20.14
N LYS A 126 -4.43 3.14 -20.48
CA LYS A 126 -3.31 4.05 -20.17
C LYS A 126 -3.29 4.46 -18.70
N ASP A 127 -4.44 4.57 -18.08
CA ASP A 127 -4.61 4.94 -16.68
C ASP A 127 -5.45 3.85 -15.97
N PRO A 128 -4.82 2.97 -15.18
CA PRO A 128 -5.53 1.93 -14.45
C PRO A 128 -6.65 2.46 -13.54
N ALA A 129 -6.55 3.69 -13.05
CA ALA A 129 -7.58 4.30 -12.23
C ALA A 129 -8.94 4.36 -12.92
N SER A 130 -8.97 4.48 -14.26
CA SER A 130 -10.20 4.47 -15.05
C SER A 130 -10.98 3.15 -14.99
N VAL A 131 -10.33 2.07 -14.59
CA VAL A 131 -10.93 0.74 -14.38
C VAL A 131 -11.15 0.47 -12.90
N ILE A 132 -10.17 0.86 -12.07
CA ILE A 132 -10.20 0.62 -10.62
C ILE A 132 -11.38 1.32 -9.94
N GLY A 133 -11.61 2.61 -10.23
CA GLY A 133 -12.69 3.38 -9.59
C GLY A 133 -14.09 2.83 -9.88
N PRO A 134 -14.49 2.58 -11.14
CA PRO A 134 -15.76 1.94 -11.45
C PRO A 134 -15.91 0.54 -10.86
N THR A 135 -14.83 -0.27 -10.83
CA THR A 135 -14.84 -1.59 -10.20
C THR A 135 -15.07 -1.48 -8.70
N PHE A 136 -14.39 -0.53 -8.04
CA PHE A 136 -14.58 -0.21 -6.63
C PHE A 136 -16.03 0.19 -6.33
N ALA A 137 -16.59 1.12 -7.09
CA ALA A 137 -17.97 1.57 -6.88
C ALA A 137 -18.99 0.43 -7.04
N ARG A 138 -18.76 -0.49 -7.97
CA ARG A 138 -19.56 -1.70 -8.14
C ARG A 138 -19.49 -2.61 -6.90
N LEU A 139 -18.29 -2.80 -6.31
CA LEU A 139 -18.09 -3.58 -5.09
C LEU A 139 -18.79 -2.96 -3.87
N CYS A 140 -18.86 -1.62 -3.85
CA CYS A 140 -19.60 -0.86 -2.82
C CYS A 140 -21.13 -0.87 -3.05
N GLY A 141 -21.65 -1.49 -4.14
CA GLY A 141 -23.08 -1.42 -4.48
C GLY A 141 -23.53 -0.05 -5.00
N SER A 142 -22.60 0.79 -5.46
CA SER A 142 -22.83 2.19 -5.87
C SER A 142 -22.27 2.46 -7.27
N THR A 143 -22.60 1.60 -8.24
CA THR A 143 -21.96 1.50 -9.57
C THR A 143 -21.91 2.83 -10.33
N ASP A 144 -22.96 3.64 -10.27
CA ASP A 144 -23.06 4.88 -11.03
C ASP A 144 -22.79 6.13 -10.17
N ASN A 145 -22.41 5.95 -8.91
CA ASN A 145 -22.14 7.07 -8.02
C ASN A 145 -20.72 7.63 -8.26
N VAL A 146 -20.68 8.81 -8.83
CA VAL A 146 -19.44 9.50 -9.23
C VAL A 146 -18.54 9.78 -8.02
N HIS A 147 -19.09 10.08 -6.86
CA HIS A 147 -18.33 10.35 -5.64
C HIS A 147 -17.62 9.09 -5.14
N VAL A 148 -18.30 7.93 -5.22
CA VAL A 148 -17.73 6.64 -4.84
C VAL A 148 -16.64 6.23 -5.84
N ILE A 149 -16.87 6.40 -7.15
CA ILE A 149 -15.84 6.15 -8.18
C ILE A 149 -14.59 7.01 -7.92
N MET A 150 -14.78 8.31 -7.63
CA MET A 150 -13.67 9.23 -7.37
C MET A 150 -12.93 8.87 -6.07
N ALA A 151 -13.63 8.39 -5.03
CA ALA A 151 -12.99 7.93 -3.80
C ALA A 151 -12.06 6.74 -4.07
N GLY A 152 -12.51 5.73 -4.83
CA GLY A 152 -11.69 4.60 -5.25
C GLY A 152 -10.46 5.02 -6.06
N ASN A 153 -10.66 5.88 -7.07
CA ASN A 153 -9.56 6.42 -7.88
C ASN A 153 -8.52 7.16 -7.03
N ARG A 154 -8.98 7.96 -6.08
CA ARG A 154 -8.11 8.74 -5.20
C ARG A 154 -7.26 7.85 -4.30
N ILE A 155 -7.88 6.86 -3.64
CA ILE A 155 -7.15 5.92 -2.78
C ILE A 155 -6.11 5.16 -3.59
N PHE A 156 -6.46 4.67 -4.78
CA PHE A 156 -5.52 3.99 -5.67
C PHE A 156 -4.30 4.88 -5.98
N ARG A 157 -4.51 6.10 -6.45
CA ARG A 157 -3.42 7.02 -6.81
C ARG A 157 -2.57 7.42 -5.62
N LEU A 158 -3.19 7.78 -4.48
CA LEU A 158 -2.45 8.13 -3.26
C LEU A 158 -1.60 6.96 -2.75
N SER A 159 -2.08 5.74 -2.89
CA SER A 159 -1.31 4.55 -2.53
C SER A 159 -0.07 4.38 -3.42
N LEU A 160 -0.21 4.58 -4.74
CA LEU A 160 0.93 4.53 -5.66
C LEU A 160 1.98 5.59 -5.35
N GLU A 161 1.54 6.83 -5.16
CA GLU A 161 2.43 7.96 -4.81
C GLU A 161 3.14 7.72 -3.48
N GLY A 162 2.41 7.24 -2.46
CA GLY A 162 2.97 6.90 -1.17
C GLY A 162 4.04 5.81 -1.26
N VAL A 163 3.79 4.71 -1.97
CA VAL A 163 4.78 3.64 -2.18
C VAL A 163 6.00 4.17 -2.91
N LYS A 164 5.81 4.95 -3.98
CA LYS A 164 6.91 5.56 -4.71
C LYS A 164 7.82 6.37 -3.78
N HIS A 165 7.23 7.23 -2.95
CA HIS A 165 7.98 8.05 -2.00
C HIS A 165 8.73 7.20 -0.95
N PHE A 166 8.09 6.13 -0.43
CA PHE A 166 8.75 5.19 0.50
C PHE A 166 9.97 4.51 -0.14
N LEU A 167 9.83 4.04 -1.38
CA LEU A 167 10.90 3.35 -2.09
C LEU A 167 12.05 4.31 -2.41
N GLU A 168 11.75 5.51 -2.92
CA GLU A 168 12.76 6.52 -3.23
C GLU A 168 13.56 6.93 -1.99
N SER A 169 12.90 7.16 -0.85
CA SER A 169 13.58 7.53 0.39
C SER A 169 14.35 6.36 1.02
N GLY A 170 13.80 5.15 0.98
CA GLY A 170 14.44 3.96 1.53
C GLY A 170 15.70 3.55 0.76
N PHE A 171 15.64 3.54 -0.57
CA PHE A 171 16.77 3.14 -1.42
C PHE A 171 17.82 4.25 -1.58
N SER A 172 17.46 5.54 -1.58
CA SER A 172 18.41 6.64 -1.59
C SER A 172 19.31 6.61 -0.36
N SER A 173 18.75 6.33 0.82
CA SER A 173 19.51 6.17 2.06
C SER A 173 20.50 4.99 2.01
N ALA A 174 20.14 3.90 1.36
CA ALA A 174 21.01 2.73 1.18
C ALA A 174 22.13 2.97 0.17
N ALA A 175 21.86 3.68 -0.93
CA ALA A 175 22.85 4.01 -1.96
C ALA A 175 23.91 4.99 -1.45
N ASP A 176 23.51 6.00 -0.68
CA ASP A 176 24.44 6.97 -0.09
C ASP A 176 25.43 6.31 0.88
N LEU A 177 24.98 5.31 1.64
CA LEU A 177 25.85 4.53 2.56
C LEU A 177 26.79 3.59 1.82
N SER A 178 26.35 2.96 0.75
CA SER A 178 27.20 2.10 -0.10
C SER A 178 28.35 2.91 -0.72
N THR A 179 28.09 4.15 -1.11
CA THR A 179 29.09 5.06 -1.70
C THR A 179 30.10 5.55 -0.65
N GLN A 180 29.69 5.71 0.63
CA GLN A 180 30.58 6.10 1.73
C GLN A 180 31.50 4.97 2.17
N ILE A 181 31.04 3.71 2.10
CA ILE A 181 31.85 2.53 2.45
C ILE A 181 32.85 2.22 1.32
N ALA A 182 32.50 2.44 0.06
CA ALA A 182 33.36 2.19 -1.10
C ALA A 182 34.52 3.22 -1.24
N ASN A 183 34.55 4.30 -0.47
CA ASN A 183 35.57 5.35 -0.60
C ASN A 183 36.14 5.78 0.77
N PRO A 184 36.89 4.90 1.49
CA PRO A 184 37.47 5.21 2.81
C PRO A 184 38.56 6.28 2.76
N ASP A 185 39.14 6.59 1.59
CA ASP A 185 40.33 7.45 1.43
C ASP A 185 40.04 8.97 1.50
N LYS A 186 38.79 9.40 1.58
CA LYS A 186 38.48 10.86 1.72
C LYS A 186 38.52 11.37 3.17
N ARG A 187 38.82 10.54 4.17
CA ARG A 187 38.85 10.93 5.58
C ARG A 187 40.23 11.41 6.10
N CYS A 188 41.28 11.35 5.30
CA CYS A 188 42.64 11.74 5.70
C CYS A 188 43.15 12.99 4.96
N GLY A 189 42.40 14.08 4.94
CA GLY A 189 42.83 15.28 4.23
C GLY A 189 42.46 16.61 4.88
N ALA A 190 42.50 16.71 6.20
CA ALA A 190 42.39 18.04 6.86
C ALA A 190 42.96 18.03 8.28
N VAL A 191 44.24 17.66 8.41
CA VAL A 191 45.07 18.16 9.55
C VAL A 191 46.37 18.62 8.93
N LYS A 192 46.48 19.91 8.66
CA LYS A 192 47.77 20.59 8.50
C LYS A 192 47.86 21.68 9.54
N CYS A 193 48.95 21.59 10.25
CA CYS A 193 49.60 22.50 11.18
C CYS A 193 49.12 23.95 11.21
#